data_c3068c39231eb5adb1549cca705841d3
#
_entry.id   c3068c39231eb5adb1549cca705841d3
#
_cell.length_a   1.000
_cell.length_b   1.000
_cell.length_c   1.000
_cell.angle_alpha   90.00
_cell.angle_beta   90.00
_cell.angle_gamma   90.00
#
_symmetry.space_group_name_H-M   'P 1'
#
loop_
_entity.id
_entity.type
_entity.pdbx_description
1 polymer ?
#
loop_
_entity_poly.entity_id
_entity_poly.type
_entity_poly.pdbx_seq_one_letter_code
_entity_poly.pdbx_strand_id
1 'polypeptide(L)'
;MLGETIKDHEQMEAGGTIQGMGLLPVDTVFSTEKTRTRVEGTFSMPGGTLKRLAGIPLYGYEVHMGQTVCRGQTLTKLQETSHKREAFQLEKEGEKADGCWKENVYGTYVHGIFDGEGVVPAILEALAEKKGITLSDLEQVDFAAFKETQYNLLAEGLRAHLDMEKIYEILETGI
;
A
#
# COMPACT_ATOMS: atom_id res chain seq x y z
N MET A 1 -0.83 -3.23 16.90
CA MET A 1 -1.54 -2.45 15.87
C MET A 1 -1.92 -1.08 16.43
N LEU A 2 -2.04 -0.07 15.57
CA LEU A 2 -2.27 1.34 15.98
C LEU A 2 -3.66 1.61 16.58
N GLY A 3 -4.61 0.70 16.36
CA GLY A 3 -6.00 0.84 16.80
C GLY A 3 -6.22 0.64 18.30
N GLU A 4 -7.49 0.67 18.71
CA GLU A 4 -7.91 0.52 20.10
C GLU A 4 -8.05 -0.95 20.50
N THR A 5 -8.74 -1.75 19.68
CA THR A 5 -8.94 -3.17 19.97
C THR A 5 -8.70 -4.07 18.76
N ILE A 6 -8.27 -5.29 19.05
CA ILE A 6 -8.17 -6.37 18.07
C ILE A 6 -8.96 -7.55 18.63
N LYS A 7 -9.91 -8.05 17.85
CA LYS A 7 -10.78 -9.17 18.21
C LYS A 7 -10.50 -10.33 17.27
N ASP A 8 -10.23 -11.47 17.85
CA ASP A 8 -9.98 -12.72 17.13
C ASP A 8 -10.93 -13.81 17.67
N HIS A 9 -12.20 -13.71 17.29
CA HIS A 9 -13.24 -14.63 17.76
C HIS A 9 -13.11 -16.01 17.12
N GLU A 10 -12.52 -16.07 15.93
CA GLU A 10 -12.39 -17.29 15.14
C GLU A 10 -11.04 -17.99 15.32
N GLN A 11 -10.22 -17.51 16.26
CA GLN A 11 -8.90 -18.07 16.58
C GLN A 11 -7.97 -18.18 15.36
N MET A 12 -8.00 -17.15 14.52
CA MET A 12 -7.12 -17.06 13.33
C MET A 12 -5.64 -16.94 13.73
N GLU A 13 -5.38 -16.34 14.88
CA GLU A 13 -4.06 -16.20 15.52
C GLU A 13 -4.13 -16.76 16.95
N ALA A 14 -4.03 -15.92 17.96
CA ALA A 14 -4.03 -16.35 19.37
C ALA A 14 -5.43 -16.43 20.01
N GLY A 15 -6.45 -15.97 19.31
CA GLY A 15 -7.81 -15.86 19.82
C GLY A 15 -8.05 -14.73 20.83
N GLY A 16 -9.32 -14.49 21.14
CA GLY A 16 -9.73 -13.54 22.17
C GLY A 16 -9.73 -12.08 21.73
N THR A 17 -9.50 -11.19 22.69
CA THR A 17 -9.48 -9.74 22.44
C THR A 17 -8.27 -9.12 23.15
N ILE A 18 -7.51 -8.33 22.42
CA ILE A 18 -6.37 -7.57 22.96
C ILE A 18 -6.55 -6.08 22.73
N GLN A 19 -5.97 -5.29 23.63
CA GLN A 19 -5.88 -3.85 23.45
C GLN A 19 -4.75 -3.50 22.48
N GLY A 20 -5.02 -2.59 21.55
CA GLY A 20 -4.03 -2.00 20.67
C GLY A 20 -3.31 -0.81 21.33
N MET A 21 -2.60 -0.06 20.52
CA MET A 21 -1.83 1.12 20.99
C MET A 21 -2.73 2.36 21.27
N GLY A 22 -3.98 2.35 20.80
CA GLY A 22 -4.93 3.46 20.98
C GLY A 22 -4.59 4.75 20.24
N LEU A 23 -3.69 4.70 19.26
CA LEU A 23 -3.25 5.87 18.49
C LEU A 23 -4.25 6.28 17.41
N LEU A 24 -5.01 5.33 16.88
CA LEU A 24 -6.07 5.55 15.90
C LEU A 24 -7.41 5.05 16.44
N PRO A 25 -8.52 5.74 16.13
CA PRO A 25 -9.86 5.32 16.54
C PRO A 25 -10.38 4.19 15.65
N VAL A 26 -9.69 3.06 15.65
CA VAL A 26 -10.05 1.89 14.85
C VAL A 26 -10.12 0.65 15.72
N ASP A 27 -11.08 -0.21 15.37
CA ASP A 27 -11.19 -1.57 15.87
C ASP A 27 -11.01 -2.55 14.73
N THR A 28 -10.24 -3.61 14.95
CA THR A 28 -10.00 -4.68 13.97
C THR A 28 -10.61 -5.97 14.47
N VAL A 29 -11.36 -6.65 13.59
CA VAL A 29 -11.90 -7.99 13.83
C VAL A 29 -11.30 -8.92 12.80
N PHE A 30 -10.58 -9.95 13.23
CA PHE A 30 -10.10 -10.99 12.34
C PHE A 30 -11.26 -11.82 11.80
N SER A 31 -11.14 -12.23 10.55
CA SER A 31 -12.09 -13.12 9.88
C SER A 31 -11.35 -14.20 9.11
N THR A 32 -12.04 -15.27 8.75
CA THR A 32 -11.50 -16.36 7.93
C THR A 32 -11.21 -15.93 6.49
N GLU A 33 -11.83 -14.84 6.04
CA GLU A 33 -11.64 -14.32 4.71
C GLU A 33 -10.35 -13.50 4.62
N LYS A 34 -9.49 -13.89 3.69
CA LYS A 34 -8.25 -13.17 3.37
C LYS A 34 -8.48 -12.25 2.18
N THR A 35 -8.34 -10.96 2.40
CA THR A 35 -8.27 -9.98 1.31
C THR A 35 -6.91 -10.07 0.64
N ARG A 36 -6.90 -10.20 -0.67
CA ARG A 36 -5.71 -10.09 -1.52
C ARG A 36 -6.12 -9.47 -2.85
N THR A 37 -5.99 -8.17 -2.94
CA THR A 37 -6.46 -7.42 -4.12
C THR A 37 -5.51 -6.29 -4.47
N ARG A 38 -5.48 -5.92 -5.76
CA ARG A 38 -4.86 -4.67 -6.19
C ARG A 38 -5.85 -3.55 -6.06
N VAL A 39 -5.37 -2.38 -5.70
CA VAL A 39 -6.20 -1.20 -5.49
C VAL A 39 -5.57 0.02 -6.16
N GLU A 40 -6.44 0.88 -6.65
CA GLU A 40 -6.13 2.22 -7.12
C GLU A 40 -7.06 3.20 -6.43
N GLY A 41 -6.63 4.42 -6.26
CA GLY A 41 -7.48 5.42 -5.62
C GLY A 41 -6.79 6.76 -5.43
N THR A 42 -7.31 7.51 -4.49
CA THR A 42 -6.76 8.82 -4.12
C THR A 42 -6.75 8.98 -2.61
N PHE A 43 -5.82 9.78 -2.11
CA PHE A 43 -5.95 10.26 -0.74
C PHE A 43 -7.19 11.15 -0.64
N SER A 44 -8.05 10.88 0.35
CA SER A 44 -9.29 11.63 0.57
C SER A 44 -9.00 13.08 0.95
N MET A 45 -9.01 13.38 2.22
CA MET A 45 -8.65 14.70 2.73
C MET A 45 -7.88 14.52 4.05
N PRO A 46 -6.66 13.97 4.01
CA PRO A 46 -5.87 13.88 5.22
C PRO A 46 -5.62 15.30 5.76
N GLY A 47 -5.80 15.46 7.05
CA GLY A 47 -5.48 16.72 7.71
C GLY A 47 -4.10 16.70 8.34
N GLY A 48 -3.87 17.64 9.24
CA GLY A 48 -2.61 17.71 9.97
C GLY A 48 -1.40 17.94 9.06
N THR A 49 -0.30 17.27 9.35
CA THR A 49 0.96 17.45 8.61
C THR A 49 0.84 17.00 7.15
N LEU A 50 0.07 15.94 6.87
CA LEU A 50 -0.02 15.35 5.53
C LEU A 50 -1.19 15.89 4.68
N LYS A 51 -1.72 17.07 4.97
CA LYS A 51 -2.81 17.70 4.20
C LYS A 51 -2.50 17.83 2.69
N ARG A 52 -1.22 17.89 2.31
CA ARG A 52 -0.76 17.97 0.92
C ARG A 52 -1.01 16.70 0.12
N LEU A 53 -1.29 15.56 0.78
CA LEU A 53 -1.63 14.32 0.09
C LEU A 53 -3.04 14.35 -0.53
N ALA A 54 -3.92 15.28 -0.12
CA ALA A 54 -5.30 15.34 -0.60
C ALA A 54 -5.38 15.33 -2.13
N GLY A 55 -6.12 14.36 -2.68
CA GLY A 55 -6.31 14.19 -4.12
C GLY A 55 -5.14 13.56 -4.87
N ILE A 56 -4.00 13.28 -4.22
CA ILE A 56 -2.89 12.59 -4.88
C ILE A 56 -3.31 11.15 -5.19
N PRO A 57 -3.11 10.67 -6.43
CA PRO A 57 -3.39 9.30 -6.78
C PRO A 57 -2.44 8.34 -6.09
N LEU A 58 -2.94 7.16 -5.77
CA LEU A 58 -2.18 6.07 -5.20
C LEU A 58 -2.57 4.75 -5.87
N TYR A 59 -1.65 3.83 -5.86
CA TYR A 59 -1.86 2.45 -6.27
C TYR A 59 -1.08 1.51 -5.36
N GLY A 60 -1.54 0.28 -5.29
CA GLY A 60 -0.89 -0.71 -4.44
C GLY A 60 -1.67 -1.99 -4.36
N TYR A 61 -1.53 -2.68 -3.26
CA TYR A 61 -2.27 -3.90 -2.98
C TYR A 61 -2.57 -4.03 -1.50
N GLU A 62 -3.65 -4.72 -1.21
CA GLU A 62 -4.04 -5.07 0.15
C GLU A 62 -3.84 -6.57 0.38
N VAL A 63 -3.24 -6.90 1.51
CA VAL A 63 -3.14 -8.29 1.99
C VAL A 63 -3.39 -8.27 3.49
N HIS A 64 -4.59 -8.63 3.90
CA HIS A 64 -4.94 -8.68 5.32
C HIS A 64 -6.03 -9.72 5.59
N MET A 65 -6.11 -10.17 6.83
CA MET A 65 -7.19 -11.01 7.35
C MET A 65 -7.95 -10.21 8.40
N GLY A 66 -9.23 -9.98 8.13
CA GLY A 66 -10.09 -9.22 9.02
C GLY A 66 -10.47 -7.86 8.50
N GLN A 67 -11.39 -7.27 9.22
CA GLN A 67 -12.00 -5.98 8.89
C GLN A 67 -11.65 -4.95 9.94
N THR A 68 -11.25 -3.77 9.51
CA THR A 68 -10.97 -2.64 10.39
C THR A 68 -11.99 -1.55 10.16
N VAL A 69 -12.63 -1.13 11.23
CA VAL A 69 -13.61 -0.03 11.21
C VAL A 69 -12.96 1.22 11.76
N CYS A 70 -12.85 2.25 10.94
CA CYS A 70 -12.42 3.58 11.35
C CYS A 70 -13.63 4.39 11.84
N ARG A 71 -13.61 4.83 13.10
CA ARG A 71 -14.62 5.73 13.67
C ARG A 71 -14.25 7.21 13.52
N GLY A 72 -13.11 7.48 12.90
CA GLY A 72 -12.61 8.82 12.62
C GLY A 72 -12.69 9.17 11.14
N GLN A 73 -11.68 9.88 10.66
CA GLN A 73 -11.58 10.28 9.27
C GLN A 73 -10.78 9.25 8.48
N THR A 74 -11.31 8.87 7.33
CA THR A 74 -10.65 7.92 6.43
C THR A 74 -9.51 8.59 5.67
N LEU A 75 -8.48 7.81 5.37
CA LEU A 75 -7.27 8.30 4.72
C LEU A 75 -7.40 8.32 3.20
N THR A 76 -7.96 7.27 2.63
CA THR A 76 -8.01 7.05 1.19
C THR A 76 -9.39 6.63 0.71
N LYS A 77 -9.62 6.80 -0.58
CA LYS A 77 -10.74 6.24 -1.34
C LYS A 77 -10.16 5.33 -2.40
N LEU A 78 -10.53 4.07 -2.35
CA LEU A 78 -9.97 3.01 -3.17
C LEU A 78 -11.03 2.42 -4.09
N GLN A 79 -10.56 1.90 -5.22
CA GLN A 79 -11.31 1.03 -6.13
C GLN A 79 -10.49 -0.24 -6.32
N GLU A 80 -11.13 -1.39 -6.27
CA GLU A 80 -10.48 -2.65 -6.56
C GLU A 80 -10.27 -2.80 -8.06
N THR A 81 -9.05 -3.17 -8.46
CA THR A 81 -8.74 -3.47 -9.84
C THR A 81 -8.63 -4.98 -10.00
N SER A 82 -9.69 -5.61 -10.47
CA SER A 82 -9.67 -7.03 -10.81
C SER A 82 -8.96 -7.23 -12.14
N HIS A 83 -7.77 -7.85 -12.13
CA HIS A 83 -7.17 -8.39 -13.34
C HIS A 83 -7.85 -9.72 -13.70
N LYS A 84 -9.10 -9.70 -14.16
CA LYS A 84 -9.60 -10.79 -14.98
C LYS A 84 -8.90 -10.69 -16.32
N ARG A 85 -8.14 -11.72 -16.66
CA ARG A 85 -7.38 -11.89 -17.91
C ARG A 85 -8.25 -12.02 -19.16
N GLU A 86 -9.46 -11.49 -19.14
CA GLU A 86 -10.38 -11.49 -20.28
C GLU A 86 -10.74 -10.06 -20.64
N ALA A 87 -10.20 -9.70 -21.79
CA ALA A 87 -10.59 -8.63 -22.71
C ALA A 87 -11.58 -7.56 -22.20
N PHE A 88 -11.08 -6.33 -22.02
CA PHE A 88 -11.76 -5.08 -22.37
C PHE A 88 -12.99 -4.59 -21.57
N GLN A 89 -13.26 -5.07 -20.35
CA GLN A 89 -14.20 -4.35 -19.47
C GLN A 89 -13.61 -4.26 -18.05
N LEU A 90 -13.12 -3.08 -17.70
CA LEU A 90 -12.87 -2.68 -16.32
C LEU A 90 -14.22 -2.43 -15.65
N GLU A 91 -14.81 -3.46 -15.06
CA GLU A 91 -15.88 -3.25 -14.11
C GLU A 91 -15.25 -2.64 -12.86
N LYS A 92 -15.47 -1.36 -12.65
CA LYS A 92 -15.12 -0.67 -11.42
C LYS A 92 -16.08 -1.15 -10.35
N GLU A 93 -15.64 -2.07 -9.50
CA GLU A 93 -16.35 -2.34 -8.26
C GLU A 93 -16.33 -1.09 -7.39
N GLY A 94 -17.34 -0.90 -6.57
CA GLY A 94 -17.64 0.36 -5.91
C GLY A 94 -16.49 0.95 -5.09
N GLU A 95 -16.48 2.26 -4.96
CA GLU A 95 -15.51 3.00 -4.17
C GLU A 95 -15.60 2.58 -2.69
N LYS A 96 -14.49 2.16 -2.10
CA LYS A 96 -14.39 1.87 -0.67
C LYS A 96 -13.45 2.84 0.03
N ALA A 97 -13.74 3.12 1.29
CA ALA A 97 -12.85 3.89 2.14
C ALA A 97 -11.84 2.95 2.81
N ASP A 98 -10.56 3.34 2.83
CA ASP A 98 -9.53 2.64 3.59
C ASP A 98 -8.69 3.60 4.43
N GLY A 99 -8.05 3.00 5.43
CA GLY A 99 -7.19 3.70 6.34
C GLY A 99 -7.94 4.61 7.31
N CYS A 100 -7.19 5.15 8.23
CA CYS A 100 -7.68 6.07 9.24
C CYS A 100 -6.56 7.05 9.62
N TRP A 101 -6.94 8.28 9.96
CA TRP A 101 -5.97 9.22 10.49
C TRP A 101 -6.53 10.00 11.67
N LYS A 102 -5.63 10.37 12.56
CA LYS A 102 -5.92 11.26 13.71
C LYS A 102 -4.64 12.03 14.03
N GLU A 103 -4.73 13.36 14.03
CA GLU A 103 -3.59 14.25 14.31
C GLU A 103 -2.40 13.99 13.35
N ASN A 104 -1.32 13.41 13.84
CA ASN A 104 -0.12 13.07 13.07
C ASN A 104 0.08 11.56 12.90
N VAL A 105 -0.95 10.77 13.20
CA VAL A 105 -0.93 9.31 13.05
C VAL A 105 -1.80 8.93 11.86
N TYR A 106 -1.24 8.14 10.96
CA TYR A 106 -1.88 7.70 9.73
C TYR A 106 -1.69 6.20 9.60
N GLY A 107 -2.71 5.49 9.19
CA GLY A 107 -2.68 4.05 8.99
C GLY A 107 -3.51 3.63 7.79
N THR A 108 -3.02 2.69 7.02
CA THR A 108 -3.68 2.10 5.84
C THR A 108 -3.24 0.66 5.68
N TYR A 109 -4.02 -0.15 4.97
CA TYR A 109 -3.66 -1.49 4.53
C TYR A 109 -3.02 -1.53 3.14
N VAL A 110 -2.95 -0.39 2.45
CA VAL A 110 -2.34 -0.34 1.12
C VAL A 110 -0.84 -0.48 1.21
N HIS A 111 -0.33 -1.60 0.73
CA HIS A 111 1.10 -1.84 0.52
C HIS A 111 1.55 -1.17 -0.78
N GLY A 112 2.78 -0.64 -0.80
CA GLY A 112 3.32 0.09 -1.95
C GLY A 112 2.83 1.53 -2.06
N ILE A 113 2.20 2.08 -1.03
CA ILE A 113 1.62 3.43 -1.03
C ILE A 113 2.66 4.53 -1.37
N PHE A 114 3.92 4.29 -1.08
CA PHE A 114 5.02 5.21 -1.37
C PHE A 114 5.59 5.07 -2.79
N ASP A 115 5.13 4.09 -3.57
CA ASP A 115 5.59 3.87 -4.95
C ASP A 115 4.92 4.86 -5.93
N GLY A 116 3.87 5.57 -5.50
CA GLY A 116 3.19 6.61 -6.30
C GLY A 116 4.05 7.87 -6.46
N GLU A 117 4.19 8.36 -7.68
CA GLU A 117 5.10 9.47 -8.03
C GLU A 117 4.91 10.73 -7.18
N GLY A 118 3.68 11.05 -6.78
CA GLY A 118 3.37 12.27 -6.00
C GLY A 118 3.44 12.11 -4.49
N VAL A 119 3.47 10.87 -3.96
CA VAL A 119 3.27 10.62 -2.52
C VAL A 119 4.49 11.02 -1.70
N VAL A 120 5.66 10.52 -2.05
CA VAL A 120 6.90 10.82 -1.32
C VAL A 120 7.26 12.30 -1.40
N PRO A 121 7.24 12.96 -2.57
CA PRO A 121 7.46 14.40 -2.66
C PRO A 121 6.53 15.22 -1.76
N ALA A 122 5.22 14.93 -1.79
CA ALA A 122 4.25 15.64 -0.95
C ALA A 122 4.48 15.47 0.55
N ILE A 123 4.92 14.28 0.99
CA ILE A 123 5.30 14.03 2.39
C ILE A 123 6.54 14.83 2.76
N LEU A 124 7.57 14.80 1.92
CA LEU A 124 8.81 15.53 2.16
C LEU A 124 8.57 17.04 2.26
N GLU A 125 7.78 17.60 1.33
CA GLU A 125 7.38 19.00 1.36
C GLU A 125 6.61 19.37 2.63
N ALA A 126 5.66 18.52 3.04
CA ALA A 126 4.89 18.73 4.26
C ALA A 126 5.77 18.72 5.53
N LEU A 127 6.75 17.83 5.58
CA LEU A 127 7.69 17.73 6.69
C LEU A 127 8.69 18.90 6.70
N ALA A 128 9.17 19.31 5.55
CA ALA A 128 10.05 20.47 5.39
C ALA A 128 9.36 21.76 5.82
N GLU A 129 8.13 21.97 5.36
CA GLU A 129 7.30 23.11 5.80
C GLU A 129 7.16 23.15 7.32
N LYS A 130 6.85 21.99 7.92
CA LYS A 130 6.69 21.87 9.38
C LYS A 130 7.99 22.17 10.14
N LYS A 131 9.13 21.85 9.54
CA LYS A 131 10.46 22.06 10.15
C LYS A 131 11.11 23.39 9.76
N GLY A 132 10.51 24.16 8.86
CA GLY A 132 11.10 25.41 8.34
C GLY A 132 12.35 25.17 7.49
N ILE A 133 12.43 24.02 6.79
CA ILE A 133 13.56 23.64 5.94
C ILE A 133 13.16 23.86 4.48
N THR A 134 14.07 24.42 3.67
CA THR A 134 13.87 24.52 2.23
C THR A 134 14.39 23.26 1.54
N LEU A 135 13.57 22.69 0.64
CA LEU A 135 13.90 21.46 -0.10
C LEU A 135 14.69 21.72 -1.40
N SER A 136 15.47 22.78 -1.48
CA SER A 136 16.18 23.17 -2.71
C SER A 136 17.15 22.13 -3.27
N ASP A 137 17.58 21.16 -2.45
CA ASP A 137 18.65 20.22 -2.75
C ASP A 137 18.23 18.75 -2.71
N LEU A 138 16.93 18.46 -2.60
CA LEU A 138 16.46 17.08 -2.72
C LEU A 138 16.28 16.73 -4.19
N GLU A 139 17.21 15.96 -4.74
CA GLU A 139 17.00 15.26 -5.99
C GLU A 139 15.76 14.36 -5.84
N GLN A 140 14.77 14.58 -6.70
CA GLN A 140 13.62 13.67 -6.77
C GLN A 140 14.12 12.33 -7.30
N VAL A 141 14.16 11.34 -6.43
CA VAL A 141 14.45 9.97 -6.85
C VAL A 141 13.21 9.43 -7.57
N ASP A 142 13.31 9.24 -8.87
CA ASP A 142 12.34 8.45 -9.62
C ASP A 142 12.48 6.99 -9.18
N PHE A 143 11.58 6.58 -8.27
CA PHE A 143 11.61 5.26 -7.68
C PHE A 143 11.28 4.17 -8.70
N ALA A 144 10.47 4.46 -9.71
CA ALA A 144 10.15 3.53 -10.79
C ALA A 144 11.38 3.27 -11.67
N ALA A 145 12.07 4.34 -12.10
CA ALA A 145 13.33 4.21 -12.85
C ALA A 145 14.43 3.53 -12.04
N PHE A 146 14.51 3.81 -10.73
CA PHE A 146 15.43 3.11 -9.84
C PHE A 146 15.14 1.61 -9.79
N LYS A 147 13.90 1.19 -9.57
CA LYS A 147 13.50 -0.23 -9.55
C LYS A 147 13.81 -0.91 -10.87
N GLU A 148 13.49 -0.29 -11.99
CA GLU A 148 13.78 -0.84 -13.32
C GLU A 148 15.28 -1.06 -13.53
N THR A 149 16.10 -0.11 -13.09
CA THR A 149 17.56 -0.25 -13.10
C THR A 149 18.03 -1.45 -12.27
N GLN A 150 17.46 -1.64 -11.06
CA GLN A 150 17.82 -2.77 -10.21
C GLN A 150 17.38 -4.11 -10.82
N TYR A 151 16.21 -4.18 -11.45
CA TYR A 151 15.76 -5.39 -12.16
C TYR A 151 16.67 -5.73 -13.35
N ASN A 152 17.10 -4.74 -14.10
CA ASN A 152 18.01 -4.96 -15.21
C ASN A 152 19.38 -5.47 -14.72
N LEU A 153 19.95 -4.89 -13.66
CA LEU A 153 21.18 -5.38 -13.04
C LEU A 153 21.05 -6.83 -12.55
N LEU A 154 19.92 -7.17 -11.92
CA LEU A 154 19.65 -8.54 -11.49
C LEU A 154 19.55 -9.49 -12.70
N ALA A 155 18.83 -9.10 -13.74
CA ALA A 155 18.69 -9.90 -14.95
C ALA A 155 20.03 -10.14 -15.67
N GLU A 156 20.89 -9.13 -15.76
CA GLU A 156 22.24 -9.26 -16.29
C GLU A 156 23.09 -10.21 -15.45
N GLY A 157 23.02 -10.06 -14.12
CA GLY A 157 23.71 -10.97 -13.20
C GLY A 157 23.25 -12.43 -13.36
N LEU A 158 21.96 -12.68 -13.50
CA LEU A 158 21.43 -14.03 -13.73
C LEU A 158 21.90 -14.59 -15.08
N ARG A 159 21.81 -13.81 -16.16
CA ARG A 159 22.27 -14.24 -17.50
C ARG A 159 23.75 -14.56 -17.55
N ALA A 160 24.57 -13.86 -16.77
CA ALA A 160 26.02 -14.09 -16.72
C ALA A 160 26.41 -15.37 -15.95
N HIS A 161 25.56 -15.87 -15.06
CA HIS A 161 25.91 -16.97 -14.14
C HIS A 161 25.03 -18.21 -14.27
N LEU A 162 23.96 -18.16 -15.05
CA LEU A 162 23.07 -19.29 -15.28
C LEU A 162 23.14 -19.76 -16.75
N ASP A 163 22.98 -21.07 -16.95
CA ASP A 163 22.76 -21.64 -18.25
C ASP A 163 21.33 -21.34 -18.73
N MET A 164 21.18 -20.18 -19.37
CA MET A 164 19.91 -19.71 -19.85
C MET A 164 19.30 -20.59 -20.93
N GLU A 165 20.12 -21.20 -21.79
CA GLU A 165 19.64 -22.09 -22.84
C GLU A 165 18.96 -23.32 -22.24
N LYS A 166 19.59 -23.92 -21.24
CA LYS A 166 19.03 -25.06 -20.52
C LYS A 166 17.74 -24.69 -19.75
N ILE A 167 17.67 -23.48 -19.20
CA ILE A 167 16.46 -23.02 -18.54
C ILE A 167 15.31 -22.90 -19.54
N TYR A 168 15.53 -22.33 -20.72
CA TYR A 168 14.51 -22.21 -21.75
C TYR A 168 14.13 -23.59 -22.31
N GLU A 169 15.06 -24.51 -22.50
CA GLU A 169 14.77 -25.89 -22.87
C GLU A 169 13.83 -26.58 -21.90
N ILE A 170 14.08 -26.45 -20.59
CA ILE A 170 13.21 -27.00 -19.52
C ILE A 170 11.80 -26.37 -19.56
N LEU A 171 11.71 -25.06 -19.80
CA LEU A 171 10.42 -24.37 -19.87
C LEU A 171 9.58 -24.81 -21.08
N GLU A 172 10.22 -25.15 -22.21
CA GLU A 172 9.55 -25.58 -23.44
C GLU A 172 9.17 -27.08 -23.43
N THR A 173 10.04 -27.91 -22.91
CA THR A 173 9.87 -29.38 -22.98
C THR A 173 9.30 -30.00 -21.70
N GLY A 174 9.36 -29.26 -20.59
CA GLY A 174 9.08 -29.79 -19.26
C GLY A 174 10.26 -30.61 -18.70
N ILE A 175 10.10 -31.10 -17.48
CA ILE A 175 11.04 -32.02 -16.82
C ILE A 175 10.56 -33.44 -17.02
#